data_4891f4320418e7211aad68178db0f66d
#
_entry.id   4891f4320418e7211aad68178db0f66d
#
_cell.length_a   1.000
_cell.length_b   1.000
_cell.length_c   1.000
_cell.angle_alpha   90.00
_cell.angle_beta   90.00
_cell.angle_gamma   90.00
#
_symmetry.space_group_name_H-M   'P 1'
#
loop_
_entity.id
_entity.type
_entity.pdbx_description
1 polymer ?
#
loop_
_entity_poly.entity_id
_entity_poly.type
_entity_poly.pdbx_seq_one_letter_code
_entity_poly.pdbx_strand_id
1 'polypeptide(L)'
;MDRDVLRSLDTWRASPHRKPLILKGARQVGKTWALREFGKAHYQNCVYLSLEEIAPGIPSEFAPLFQSTHDPRRMLQNISLAMGQPIDAKHTLLILDEIQDCPAAIGALKPLAEMAPEYHVACASSLLDVMLSRSTSSFPVGKVEFLDMYPLTFSEFLRGVGHGNLDTYLNQLDQLAPLPEVFSNQLVEQLRRYFMTGGMPEVVARWSEHQDILEVDKLLSDLLDSYERDFAKHGGRGQFVKLSLIWNSLPAQLARENKKFMWGLARDGARAREYENAVEWLCDAGLLTRVRLNAAHGIPPSKIGRASCRERV
;
A
#
# COMPACT_ATOMS: atom_id res chain seq x y z
N MET A 1 4.01 -9.80 -13.23
CA MET A 1 4.60 -10.32 -11.97
C MET A 1 3.54 -11.04 -11.14
N ASP A 2 3.89 -12.20 -10.56
CA ASP A 2 2.98 -12.89 -9.62
C ASP A 2 3.05 -12.20 -8.25
N ARG A 3 1.89 -11.76 -7.72
CA ARG A 3 1.76 -11.04 -6.45
C ARG A 3 0.85 -11.81 -5.51
N ASP A 4 1.29 -11.99 -4.27
CA ASP A 4 0.53 -12.75 -3.26
C ASP A 4 -0.82 -12.09 -2.91
N VAL A 5 -0.93 -10.78 -3.07
CA VAL A 5 -2.19 -10.05 -2.89
C VAL A 5 -3.31 -10.54 -3.82
N LEU A 6 -2.99 -11.10 -4.98
CA LEU A 6 -3.99 -11.65 -5.91
C LEU A 6 -4.76 -12.82 -5.28
N ARG A 7 -4.10 -13.66 -4.46
CA ARG A 7 -4.77 -14.75 -3.72
C ARG A 7 -5.72 -14.19 -2.65
N SER A 8 -5.35 -13.08 -2.02
CA SER A 8 -6.23 -12.40 -1.07
C SER A 8 -7.45 -11.78 -1.76
N LEU A 9 -7.27 -11.25 -2.97
CA LEU A 9 -8.37 -10.75 -3.81
C LEU A 9 -9.31 -11.89 -4.24
N ASP A 10 -8.80 -13.09 -4.54
CA ASP A 10 -9.62 -14.27 -4.81
C ASP A 10 -10.48 -14.66 -3.60
N THR A 11 -9.88 -14.67 -2.41
CA THR A 11 -10.59 -14.95 -1.17
C THR A 11 -11.68 -13.91 -0.93
N TRP A 12 -11.39 -12.63 -1.12
CA TRP A 12 -12.37 -11.55 -1.04
C TRP A 12 -13.52 -11.76 -2.04
N ARG A 13 -13.21 -12.04 -3.31
CA ARG A 13 -14.19 -12.26 -4.37
C ARG A 13 -15.16 -13.40 -4.04
N ALA A 14 -14.64 -14.49 -3.48
CA ALA A 14 -15.40 -15.70 -3.13
C ALA A 14 -16.23 -15.54 -1.85
N SER A 15 -16.00 -14.51 -1.03
CA SER A 15 -16.70 -14.32 0.24
C SER A 15 -18.19 -14.04 0.03
N PRO A 16 -19.10 -14.79 0.70
CA PRO A 16 -20.54 -14.52 0.65
C PRO A 16 -20.95 -13.23 1.37
N HIS A 17 -20.09 -12.74 2.28
CA HIS A 17 -20.30 -11.50 3.04
C HIS A 17 -19.37 -10.37 2.59
N ARG A 18 -18.93 -10.45 1.34
CA ARG A 18 -18.02 -9.45 0.73
C ARG A 18 -18.57 -8.04 0.88
N LYS A 19 -17.69 -7.12 1.26
CA LYS A 19 -17.91 -5.68 1.28
C LYS A 19 -17.06 -5.01 0.20
N PRO A 20 -17.33 -3.75 -0.16
CA PRO A 20 -16.38 -2.98 -0.95
C PRO A 20 -14.98 -3.06 -0.34
N LEU A 21 -13.98 -3.34 -1.19
CA LEU A 21 -12.59 -3.50 -0.78
C LEU A 21 -11.83 -2.20 -0.93
N ILE A 22 -10.93 -1.91 -0.01
CA ILE A 22 -9.92 -0.86 -0.14
C ILE A 22 -8.54 -1.52 -0.06
N LEU A 23 -7.82 -1.50 -1.17
CA LEU A 23 -6.43 -1.94 -1.26
C LEU A 23 -5.52 -0.76 -0.90
N LYS A 24 -4.90 -0.81 0.29
CA LYS A 24 -4.01 0.21 0.82
C LYS A 24 -2.54 -0.12 0.59
N GLY A 25 -1.69 0.87 0.58
CA GLY A 25 -0.24 0.72 0.52
C GLY A 25 0.45 1.94 -0.08
N ALA A 26 1.75 2.03 0.07
CA ALA A 26 2.54 3.14 -0.46
C ALA A 26 2.31 3.38 -1.96
N ARG A 27 2.65 4.56 -2.46
CA ARG A 27 2.65 4.83 -3.91
C ARG A 27 3.60 3.86 -4.64
N GLN A 28 3.24 3.52 -5.88
CA GLN A 28 4.02 2.70 -6.80
C GLN A 28 4.27 1.24 -6.37
N VAL A 29 3.61 0.73 -5.32
CA VAL A 29 3.67 -0.71 -4.97
C VAL A 29 2.86 -1.61 -5.90
N GLY A 30 2.13 -1.03 -6.87
CA GLY A 30 1.40 -1.77 -7.91
C GLY A 30 -0.07 -2.05 -7.61
N LYS A 31 -0.73 -1.26 -6.74
CA LYS A 31 -2.16 -1.44 -6.39
C LYS A 31 -3.09 -1.44 -7.59
N THR A 32 -3.00 -0.41 -8.42
CA THR A 32 -3.81 -0.25 -9.65
C THR A 32 -3.57 -1.41 -10.61
N TRP A 33 -2.31 -1.79 -10.79
CA TRP A 33 -1.94 -2.94 -11.62
C TRP A 33 -2.59 -4.24 -11.09
N ALA A 34 -2.48 -4.50 -9.80
CA ALA A 34 -3.04 -5.71 -9.17
C ALA A 34 -4.57 -5.79 -9.36
N LEU A 35 -5.29 -4.70 -9.12
CA LEU A 35 -6.76 -4.66 -9.31
C LEU A 35 -7.16 -4.85 -10.78
N ARG A 36 -6.43 -4.22 -11.72
CA ARG A 36 -6.69 -4.39 -13.16
C ARG A 36 -6.41 -5.80 -13.66
N GLU A 37 -5.28 -6.40 -13.26
CA GLU A 37 -4.95 -7.79 -13.64
C GLU A 37 -5.95 -8.76 -13.02
N PHE A 38 -6.31 -8.55 -11.75
CA PHE A 38 -7.36 -9.33 -11.11
C PHE A 38 -8.71 -9.20 -11.84
N GLY A 39 -9.08 -7.97 -12.21
CA GLY A 39 -10.29 -7.70 -12.98
C GLY A 39 -10.30 -8.45 -14.32
N LYS A 40 -9.23 -8.38 -15.09
CA LYS A 40 -9.09 -9.10 -16.38
C LYS A 40 -9.17 -10.62 -16.24
N ALA A 41 -8.61 -11.17 -15.16
CA ALA A 41 -8.57 -12.62 -14.96
C ALA A 41 -9.91 -13.21 -14.50
N HIS A 42 -10.75 -12.44 -13.80
CA HIS A 42 -11.87 -13.01 -13.04
C HIS A 42 -13.25 -12.41 -13.39
N TYR A 43 -13.31 -11.36 -14.21
CA TYR A 43 -14.54 -10.68 -14.57
C TYR A 43 -14.69 -10.55 -16.09
N GLN A 44 -15.92 -10.50 -16.56
CA GLN A 44 -16.23 -10.27 -17.98
C GLN A 44 -15.96 -8.82 -18.37
N ASN A 45 -16.12 -7.91 -17.43
CA ASN A 45 -15.90 -6.48 -17.61
C ASN A 45 -15.20 -5.86 -16.40
N CYS A 46 -14.42 -4.81 -16.64
CA CYS A 46 -13.68 -4.10 -15.61
C CYS A 46 -13.79 -2.59 -15.90
N VAL A 47 -14.57 -1.89 -15.08
CA VAL A 47 -14.76 -0.45 -15.19
C VAL A 47 -13.79 0.24 -14.22
N TYR A 48 -12.96 1.14 -14.74
CA TYR A 48 -11.92 1.82 -13.99
C TYR A 48 -12.13 3.34 -14.00
N LEU A 49 -12.14 3.95 -12.81
CA LEU A 49 -12.19 5.39 -12.62
C LEU A 49 -10.99 5.82 -11.78
N SER A 50 -10.24 6.81 -12.28
CA SER A 50 -9.26 7.54 -11.47
C SER A 50 -9.98 8.70 -10.77
N LEU A 51 -9.90 8.72 -9.45
CA LEU A 51 -10.47 9.78 -8.62
C LEU A 51 -9.41 10.79 -8.16
N GLU A 52 -8.18 10.66 -8.68
CA GLU A 52 -7.09 11.59 -8.40
C GLU A 52 -7.49 13.04 -8.76
N GLU A 53 -7.12 13.99 -7.91
CA GLU A 53 -7.30 15.42 -8.20
C GLU A 53 -6.58 15.79 -9.51
N ILE A 54 -7.27 16.52 -10.41
CA ILE A 54 -6.69 17.06 -11.68
C ILE A 54 -5.57 18.06 -11.36
N ALA A 55 -5.77 18.85 -10.31
CA ALA A 55 -4.78 19.76 -9.74
C ALA A 55 -5.12 19.97 -8.25
N PRO A 56 -4.21 20.50 -7.43
CA PRO A 56 -4.48 20.72 -6.01
C PRO A 56 -5.79 21.49 -5.77
N GLY A 57 -6.76 20.85 -5.13
CA GLY A 57 -8.09 21.39 -4.85
C GLY A 57 -9.07 21.35 -6.04
N ILE A 58 -8.70 20.76 -7.18
CA ILE A 58 -9.60 20.53 -8.32
C ILE A 58 -9.92 19.03 -8.37
N PRO A 59 -11.16 18.64 -7.99
CA PRO A 59 -11.57 17.24 -7.96
C PRO A 59 -11.47 16.58 -9.34
N SER A 60 -11.38 15.24 -9.33
CA SER A 60 -11.53 14.42 -10.54
C SER A 60 -12.83 14.75 -11.28
N GLU A 61 -12.82 14.67 -12.59
CA GLU A 61 -14.03 14.83 -13.45
C GLU A 61 -15.15 13.85 -13.08
N PHE A 62 -14.82 12.71 -12.44
CA PHE A 62 -15.79 11.71 -11.99
C PHE A 62 -16.38 11.99 -10.61
N ALA A 63 -15.84 12.91 -9.83
CA ALA A 63 -16.34 13.23 -8.49
C ALA A 63 -17.84 13.61 -8.46
N PRO A 64 -18.40 14.35 -9.44
CA PRO A 64 -19.84 14.67 -9.49
C PRO A 64 -20.74 13.44 -9.57
N LEU A 65 -20.28 12.31 -10.12
CA LEU A 65 -21.07 11.08 -10.22
C LEU A 65 -21.45 10.52 -8.84
N PHE A 66 -20.56 10.70 -7.84
CA PHE A 66 -20.76 10.27 -6.45
C PHE A 66 -21.57 11.28 -5.61
N GLN A 67 -21.74 12.50 -6.09
CA GLN A 67 -22.50 13.56 -5.42
C GLN A 67 -23.95 13.65 -5.94
N SER A 68 -24.22 13.11 -7.12
CA SER A 68 -25.49 13.29 -7.85
C SER A 68 -26.66 12.54 -7.23
N THR A 69 -26.40 11.48 -6.44
CA THR A 69 -27.44 10.64 -5.85
C THR A 69 -26.91 9.85 -4.65
N HIS A 70 -27.80 9.56 -3.69
CA HIS A 70 -27.52 8.65 -2.58
C HIS A 70 -27.96 7.20 -2.85
N ASP A 71 -28.69 6.95 -3.96
CA ASP A 71 -29.05 5.60 -4.40
C ASP A 71 -27.85 4.96 -5.13
N PRO A 72 -27.26 3.88 -4.58
CA PRO A 72 -26.07 3.27 -5.17
C PRO A 72 -26.35 2.65 -6.55
N ARG A 73 -27.55 2.15 -6.82
CA ARG A 73 -27.88 1.55 -8.12
C ARG A 73 -27.95 2.65 -9.20
N ARG A 74 -28.57 3.79 -8.88
CA ARG A 74 -28.62 4.95 -9.79
C ARG A 74 -27.23 5.53 -10.01
N MET A 75 -26.39 5.57 -8.97
CA MET A 75 -25.00 5.99 -9.10
C MET A 75 -24.23 5.06 -10.07
N LEU A 76 -24.36 3.74 -9.92
CA LEU A 76 -23.73 2.77 -10.82
C LEU A 76 -24.23 2.90 -12.26
N GLN A 77 -25.53 3.19 -12.48
CA GLN A 77 -26.07 3.50 -13.80
C GLN A 77 -25.43 4.77 -14.40
N ASN A 78 -25.28 5.83 -13.59
CA ASN A 78 -24.64 7.07 -14.05
C ASN A 78 -23.17 6.83 -14.42
N ILE A 79 -22.45 6.05 -13.63
CA ILE A 79 -21.06 5.66 -13.95
C ILE A 79 -21.02 4.83 -15.24
N SER A 80 -21.92 3.86 -15.39
CA SER A 80 -22.03 3.02 -16.60
C SER A 80 -22.24 3.90 -17.86
N LEU A 81 -23.13 4.87 -17.79
CA LEU A 81 -23.40 5.81 -18.88
C LEU A 81 -22.18 6.70 -19.19
N ALA A 82 -21.54 7.26 -18.16
CA ALA A 82 -20.38 8.12 -18.32
C ALA A 82 -19.18 7.37 -18.93
N MET A 83 -18.99 6.11 -18.55
CA MET A 83 -17.91 5.26 -19.06
C MET A 83 -18.22 4.55 -20.37
N GLY A 84 -19.49 4.57 -20.82
CA GLY A 84 -19.93 3.84 -22.02
C GLY A 84 -19.77 2.30 -21.87
N GLN A 85 -19.75 1.78 -20.64
CA GLN A 85 -19.54 0.38 -20.33
C GLN A 85 -20.58 -0.12 -19.33
N PRO A 86 -21.17 -1.31 -19.53
CA PRO A 86 -22.15 -1.85 -18.59
C PRO A 86 -21.49 -2.22 -17.27
N ILE A 87 -22.18 -1.96 -16.16
CA ILE A 87 -21.80 -2.40 -14.82
C ILE A 87 -22.83 -3.43 -14.36
N ASP A 88 -22.54 -4.70 -14.60
CA ASP A 88 -23.41 -5.82 -14.25
C ASP A 88 -22.99 -6.42 -12.89
N ALA A 89 -24.00 -6.72 -12.06
CA ALA A 89 -23.76 -7.41 -10.79
C ALA A 89 -23.03 -8.75 -11.03
N LYS A 90 -22.00 -9.04 -10.24
CA LYS A 90 -21.16 -10.26 -10.29
C LYS A 90 -20.27 -10.43 -11.52
N HIS A 91 -20.53 -9.74 -12.63
CA HIS A 91 -19.79 -9.86 -13.88
C HIS A 91 -18.82 -8.72 -14.16
N THR A 92 -19.01 -7.60 -13.46
CA THR A 92 -18.16 -6.41 -13.57
C THR A 92 -17.43 -6.14 -12.27
N LEU A 93 -16.12 -5.87 -12.35
CA LEU A 93 -15.36 -5.26 -11.25
C LEU A 93 -15.32 -3.75 -11.48
N LEU A 94 -15.87 -2.99 -10.54
CA LEU A 94 -15.70 -1.53 -10.49
C LEU A 94 -14.44 -1.21 -9.69
N ILE A 95 -13.48 -0.54 -10.33
CA ILE A 95 -12.22 -0.09 -9.70
C ILE A 95 -12.27 1.42 -9.53
N LEU A 96 -12.14 1.87 -8.27
CA LEU A 96 -12.04 3.29 -7.90
C LEU A 96 -10.61 3.55 -7.41
N ASP A 97 -9.80 4.18 -8.26
CA ASP A 97 -8.39 4.46 -7.96
C ASP A 97 -8.21 5.81 -7.30
N GLU A 98 -7.24 5.92 -6.36
CA GLU A 98 -6.95 7.08 -5.52
C GLU A 98 -8.22 7.63 -4.82
N ILE A 99 -9.00 6.70 -4.22
CA ILE A 99 -10.31 7.01 -3.62
C ILE A 99 -10.24 8.08 -2.53
N GLN A 100 -9.08 8.23 -1.86
CA GLN A 100 -8.89 9.24 -0.81
C GLN A 100 -9.06 10.67 -1.32
N ASP A 101 -8.89 10.91 -2.62
CA ASP A 101 -9.05 12.24 -3.22
C ASP A 101 -10.52 12.59 -3.52
N CYS A 102 -11.46 11.63 -3.30
CA CYS A 102 -12.90 11.83 -3.49
C CYS A 102 -13.71 11.42 -2.24
N PRO A 103 -13.92 12.32 -1.26
CA PRO A 103 -14.69 12.01 -0.04
C PRO A 103 -16.11 11.52 -0.32
N ALA A 104 -16.76 11.98 -1.42
CA ALA A 104 -18.07 11.52 -1.83
C ALA A 104 -18.06 10.03 -2.23
N ALA A 105 -17.02 9.57 -2.92
CA ALA A 105 -16.85 8.16 -3.27
C ALA A 105 -16.62 7.29 -2.02
N ILE A 106 -15.83 7.75 -1.05
CA ILE A 106 -15.68 7.08 0.25
C ILE A 106 -17.05 6.96 0.94
N GLY A 107 -17.84 8.04 0.97
CA GLY A 107 -19.18 8.04 1.55
C GLY A 107 -20.14 7.06 0.86
N ALA A 108 -19.99 6.86 -0.46
CA ALA A 108 -20.80 5.94 -1.26
C ALA A 108 -20.51 4.45 -0.98
N LEU A 109 -19.39 4.11 -0.37
CA LEU A 109 -19.07 2.70 -0.04
C LEU A 109 -20.05 2.10 0.97
N LYS A 110 -20.60 2.89 1.89
CA LYS A 110 -21.60 2.40 2.85
C LYS A 110 -22.91 1.99 2.16
N PRO A 111 -23.60 2.86 1.41
CA PRO A 111 -24.79 2.46 0.69
C PRO A 111 -24.54 1.35 -0.34
N LEU A 112 -23.36 1.28 -0.97
CA LEU A 112 -22.99 0.16 -1.83
C LEU A 112 -22.97 -1.16 -1.05
N ALA A 113 -22.35 -1.18 0.14
CA ALA A 113 -22.31 -2.38 0.98
C ALA A 113 -23.70 -2.83 1.50
N GLU A 114 -24.61 -1.89 1.78
CA GLU A 114 -25.92 -2.15 2.42
C GLU A 114 -27.05 -2.42 1.42
N MET A 115 -27.04 -1.72 0.29
CA MET A 115 -28.15 -1.69 -0.64
C MET A 115 -27.86 -2.32 -2.02
N ALA A 116 -26.57 -2.54 -2.31
CA ALA A 116 -26.11 -3.10 -3.59
C ALA A 116 -24.93 -4.08 -3.40
N PRO A 117 -24.99 -5.04 -2.44
CA PRO A 117 -23.86 -5.92 -2.10
C PRO A 117 -23.51 -6.91 -3.22
N GLU A 118 -24.38 -7.07 -4.21
CA GLU A 118 -24.15 -7.90 -5.39
C GLU A 118 -23.13 -7.33 -6.36
N TYR A 119 -22.83 -6.03 -6.28
CA TYR A 119 -21.82 -5.38 -7.12
C TYR A 119 -20.43 -5.51 -6.49
N HIS A 120 -19.43 -5.78 -7.32
CA HIS A 120 -18.06 -5.94 -6.88
C HIS A 120 -17.32 -4.61 -7.04
N VAL A 121 -16.95 -4.00 -5.91
CA VAL A 121 -16.27 -2.71 -5.87
C VAL A 121 -14.94 -2.86 -5.16
N ALA A 122 -13.85 -2.52 -5.84
CA ALA A 122 -12.51 -2.49 -5.27
C ALA A 122 -11.89 -1.11 -5.46
N CYS A 123 -11.34 -0.55 -4.40
CA CYS A 123 -10.72 0.76 -4.39
C CYS A 123 -9.22 0.61 -4.18
N ALA A 124 -8.42 1.51 -4.76
CA ALA A 124 -7.02 1.66 -4.40
C ALA A 124 -6.80 3.00 -3.70
N SER A 125 -5.91 2.99 -2.71
CA SER A 125 -5.55 4.20 -1.98
C SER A 125 -4.08 4.17 -1.53
N SER A 126 -3.38 5.28 -1.73
CA SER A 126 -1.98 5.43 -1.33
C SER A 126 -1.81 6.15 0.03
N LEU A 127 -2.75 6.99 0.43
CA LEU A 127 -2.65 7.85 1.62
C LEU A 127 -3.95 7.86 2.45
N LEU A 128 -4.72 6.75 2.43
CA LEU A 128 -6.03 6.73 3.07
C LEU A 128 -5.97 7.07 4.56
N ASP A 129 -5.09 6.41 5.30
CA ASP A 129 -5.00 6.59 6.76
C ASP A 129 -4.55 8.01 7.11
N VAL A 130 -3.66 8.62 6.30
CA VAL A 130 -3.27 10.03 6.41
C VAL A 130 -4.45 10.97 6.18
N MET A 131 -5.25 10.72 5.14
CA MET A 131 -6.39 11.57 4.81
C MET A 131 -7.53 11.41 5.82
N LEU A 132 -7.78 10.20 6.30
CA LEU A 132 -8.80 9.93 7.34
C LEU A 132 -8.47 10.58 8.68
N SER A 133 -7.20 10.61 9.07
CA SER A 133 -6.77 11.29 10.31
C SER A 133 -7.04 12.80 10.30
N ARG A 134 -7.26 13.39 9.12
CA ARG A 134 -7.52 14.83 8.92
C ARG A 134 -8.96 15.15 8.55
N SER A 135 -9.72 14.13 8.11
CA SER A 135 -11.10 14.32 7.66
C SER A 135 -12.06 14.39 8.84
N THR A 136 -12.99 15.34 8.78
CA THR A 136 -14.16 15.40 9.67
C THR A 136 -15.33 14.57 9.14
N SER A 137 -15.23 14.00 7.92
CA SER A 137 -16.27 13.18 7.32
C SER A 137 -16.31 11.79 7.93
N SER A 138 -17.55 11.25 8.08
CA SER A 138 -17.76 9.89 8.62
C SER A 138 -17.24 8.83 7.66
N PHE A 139 -16.19 8.11 8.05
CA PHE A 139 -15.72 6.94 7.33
C PHE A 139 -16.70 5.75 7.53
N PRO A 140 -16.95 4.89 6.51
CA PRO A 140 -17.88 3.76 6.60
C PRO A 140 -17.32 2.59 7.40
N VAL A 141 -17.10 2.80 8.71
CA VAL A 141 -16.55 1.78 9.64
C VAL A 141 -17.38 0.51 9.59
N GLY A 142 -16.72 -0.64 9.43
CA GLY A 142 -17.37 -1.95 9.39
C GLY A 142 -18.15 -2.26 8.09
N LYS A 143 -18.18 -1.35 7.11
CA LYS A 143 -18.87 -1.51 5.81
C LYS A 143 -17.90 -1.69 4.63
N VAL A 144 -16.63 -1.70 4.90
CA VAL A 144 -15.54 -1.95 3.94
C VAL A 144 -14.60 -3.02 4.48
N GLU A 145 -13.89 -3.68 3.58
CA GLU A 145 -12.76 -4.56 3.86
C GLU A 145 -11.47 -3.88 3.46
N PHE A 146 -10.38 -4.19 4.16
CA PHE A 146 -9.05 -3.66 3.86
C PHE A 146 -8.10 -4.79 3.50
N LEU A 147 -7.30 -4.56 2.47
CA LEU A 147 -6.08 -5.31 2.19
C LEU A 147 -4.91 -4.35 2.15
N ASP A 148 -3.81 -4.74 2.77
CA ASP A 148 -2.56 -4.00 2.70
C ASP A 148 -1.66 -4.59 1.61
N MET A 149 -1.11 -3.72 0.77
CA MET A 149 -0.17 -4.07 -0.28
C MET A 149 1.17 -3.41 -0.04
N TYR A 150 2.18 -4.24 0.13
CA TYR A 150 3.55 -3.82 0.39
C TYR A 150 4.40 -3.93 -0.89
N PRO A 151 5.62 -3.38 -0.92
CA PRO A 151 6.61 -3.75 -1.92
C PRO A 151 6.77 -5.29 -2.01
N LEU A 152 7.36 -5.80 -3.07
CA LEU A 152 7.57 -7.24 -3.25
C LEU A 152 8.30 -7.83 -2.06
N THR A 153 7.81 -8.94 -1.54
CA THR A 153 8.56 -9.81 -0.63
C THR A 153 9.72 -10.48 -1.36
N PHE A 154 10.66 -11.08 -0.64
CA PHE A 154 11.75 -11.84 -1.27
C PHE A 154 11.22 -13.00 -2.12
N SER A 155 10.16 -13.68 -1.68
CA SER A 155 9.47 -14.72 -2.46
C SER A 155 8.89 -14.17 -3.78
N GLU A 156 8.20 -13.04 -3.72
CA GLU A 156 7.67 -12.38 -4.92
C GLU A 156 8.79 -11.89 -5.85
N PHE A 157 9.91 -11.39 -5.27
CA PHE A 157 11.10 -11.03 -6.03
C PHE A 157 11.69 -12.23 -6.76
N LEU A 158 11.89 -13.37 -6.09
CA LEU A 158 12.40 -14.60 -6.71
C LEU A 158 11.54 -15.00 -7.91
N ARG A 159 10.22 -15.00 -7.77
CA ARG A 159 9.30 -15.27 -8.88
C ARG A 159 9.43 -14.22 -10.00
N GLY A 160 9.55 -12.96 -9.63
CA GLY A 160 9.65 -11.84 -10.57
C GLY A 160 10.92 -11.83 -11.41
N VAL A 161 12.04 -12.34 -10.88
CA VAL A 161 13.33 -12.42 -11.61
C VAL A 161 13.63 -13.82 -12.20
N GLY A 162 12.63 -14.69 -12.28
CA GLY A 162 12.75 -15.99 -12.93
C GLY A 162 13.30 -17.13 -12.05
N HIS A 163 13.43 -16.92 -10.75
CA HIS A 163 13.88 -17.92 -9.77
C HIS A 163 12.74 -18.53 -8.94
N GLY A 164 11.56 -18.70 -9.53
CA GLY A 164 10.38 -19.27 -8.87
C GLY A 164 10.57 -20.69 -8.33
N ASN A 165 11.51 -21.47 -8.89
CA ASN A 165 11.91 -22.77 -8.38
C ASN A 165 12.55 -22.68 -6.97
N LEU A 166 13.34 -21.65 -6.70
CA LEU A 166 13.91 -21.40 -5.36
C LEU A 166 12.83 -21.00 -4.36
N ASP A 167 11.85 -20.19 -4.77
CA ASP A 167 10.69 -19.85 -3.95
C ASP A 167 9.88 -21.11 -3.61
N THR A 168 9.57 -21.94 -4.61
CA THR A 168 8.87 -23.21 -4.39
C THR A 168 9.63 -24.12 -3.42
N TYR A 169 10.94 -24.21 -3.58
CA TYR A 169 11.79 -25.00 -2.68
C TYR A 169 11.74 -24.48 -1.23
N LEU A 170 11.87 -23.18 -1.02
CA LEU A 170 11.76 -22.58 0.33
C LEU A 170 10.39 -22.84 0.97
N ASN A 171 9.33 -22.74 0.21
CA ASN A 171 7.96 -22.94 0.71
C ASN A 171 7.63 -24.43 1.02
N GLN A 172 8.42 -25.37 0.53
CA GLN A 172 8.28 -26.82 0.80
C GLN A 172 9.11 -27.30 1.98
N LEU A 173 9.92 -26.44 2.62
CA LEU A 173 10.71 -26.79 3.78
C LEU A 173 9.84 -26.90 5.03
N ASP A 174 9.62 -28.12 5.50
CA ASP A 174 8.82 -28.39 6.71
C ASP A 174 9.59 -28.14 8.03
N GLN A 175 10.91 -28.06 7.96
CA GLN A 175 11.79 -27.89 9.12
C GLN A 175 12.92 -26.91 8.85
N LEU A 176 13.38 -26.22 9.89
CA LEU A 176 14.59 -25.41 9.87
C LEU A 176 15.82 -26.34 9.84
N ALA A 177 16.17 -26.81 8.66
CA ALA A 177 17.37 -27.61 8.42
C ALA A 177 18.37 -26.81 7.57
N PRO A 178 19.70 -27.09 7.71
CA PRO A 178 20.68 -26.49 6.82
C PRO A 178 20.37 -26.80 5.36
N LEU A 179 20.38 -25.77 4.52
CA LEU A 179 20.17 -25.93 3.08
C LEU A 179 21.43 -26.53 2.43
N PRO A 180 21.29 -27.35 1.39
CA PRO A 180 22.42 -27.74 0.54
C PRO A 180 23.16 -26.48 0.05
N GLU A 181 24.49 -26.54 0.06
CA GLU A 181 25.35 -25.37 -0.22
C GLU A 181 25.04 -24.71 -1.58
N VAL A 182 24.73 -25.51 -2.60
CA VAL A 182 24.36 -25.03 -3.93
C VAL A 182 23.14 -24.10 -3.89
N PHE A 183 22.09 -24.49 -3.16
CA PHE A 183 20.87 -23.66 -3.03
C PHE A 183 21.07 -22.48 -2.09
N SER A 184 21.82 -22.69 -1.00
CA SER A 184 22.16 -21.62 -0.06
C SER A 184 22.91 -20.50 -0.76
N ASN A 185 23.93 -20.83 -1.57
CA ASN A 185 24.72 -19.85 -2.32
C ASN A 185 23.85 -19.07 -3.33
N GLN A 186 22.97 -19.76 -4.08
CA GLN A 186 22.05 -19.08 -5.00
C GLN A 186 21.09 -18.16 -4.27
N LEU A 187 20.51 -18.60 -3.16
CA LEU A 187 19.57 -17.78 -2.38
C LEU A 187 20.27 -16.55 -1.79
N VAL A 188 21.50 -16.69 -1.27
CA VAL A 188 22.28 -15.57 -0.76
C VAL A 188 22.60 -14.56 -1.87
N GLU A 189 22.93 -15.03 -3.07
CA GLU A 189 23.15 -14.14 -4.21
C GLU A 189 21.88 -13.37 -4.58
N GLN A 190 20.74 -14.06 -4.68
CA GLN A 190 19.45 -13.40 -4.97
C GLN A 190 19.04 -12.44 -3.83
N LEU A 191 19.30 -12.78 -2.58
CA LEU A 191 19.03 -11.90 -1.46
C LEU A 191 19.88 -10.63 -1.50
N ARG A 192 21.14 -10.70 -1.92
CA ARG A 192 21.99 -9.52 -2.15
C ARG A 192 21.42 -8.63 -3.26
N ARG A 193 20.95 -9.23 -4.35
CA ARG A 193 20.28 -8.50 -5.43
C ARG A 193 19.00 -7.83 -4.94
N TYR A 194 18.19 -8.54 -4.15
CA TYR A 194 17.00 -7.97 -3.54
C TYR A 194 17.30 -6.80 -2.61
N PHE A 195 18.38 -6.86 -1.82
CA PHE A 195 18.79 -5.72 -0.99
C PHE A 195 19.27 -4.51 -1.82
N MET A 196 19.78 -4.75 -3.00
CA MET A 196 20.23 -3.70 -3.92
C MET A 196 19.05 -3.04 -4.66
N THR A 197 18.10 -3.85 -5.16
CA THR A 197 16.96 -3.36 -5.96
C THR A 197 15.78 -2.94 -5.09
N GLY A 198 15.69 -3.47 -3.86
CA GLY A 198 14.48 -3.39 -3.05
C GLY A 198 13.33 -4.20 -3.62
N GLY A 199 12.11 -3.94 -3.13
CA GLY A 199 10.88 -4.63 -3.54
C GLY A 199 9.94 -3.79 -4.38
N MET A 200 10.35 -2.64 -4.92
CA MET A 200 9.48 -1.81 -5.76
C MET A 200 9.27 -2.46 -7.13
N PRO A 201 8.00 -2.69 -7.56
CA PRO A 201 7.71 -3.51 -8.74
C PRO A 201 8.39 -3.04 -10.02
N GLU A 202 8.43 -1.73 -10.26
CA GLU A 202 9.07 -1.16 -11.44
C GLU A 202 10.57 -1.41 -11.45
N VAL A 203 11.23 -1.20 -10.31
CA VAL A 203 12.68 -1.43 -10.15
C VAL A 203 13.01 -2.91 -10.38
N VAL A 204 12.23 -3.82 -9.79
CA VAL A 204 12.43 -5.28 -9.96
C VAL A 204 12.18 -5.70 -11.40
N ALA A 205 11.17 -5.12 -12.08
CA ALA A 205 10.90 -5.40 -13.50
C ALA A 205 12.09 -4.99 -14.38
N ARG A 206 12.58 -3.76 -14.21
CA ARG A 206 13.74 -3.26 -14.98
C ARG A 206 15.02 -4.04 -14.70
N TRP A 207 15.25 -4.37 -13.43
CA TRP A 207 16.34 -5.27 -13.07
C TRP A 207 16.25 -6.63 -13.75
N SER A 208 15.05 -7.23 -13.81
CA SER A 208 14.83 -8.51 -14.46
C SER A 208 15.09 -8.46 -15.96
N GLU A 209 14.85 -7.32 -16.62
CA GLU A 209 15.04 -7.12 -18.06
C GLU A 209 16.50 -6.79 -18.42
N HIS A 210 17.12 -5.87 -17.71
CA HIS A 210 18.39 -5.24 -18.12
C HIS A 210 19.57 -5.58 -17.22
N GLN A 211 19.35 -5.91 -15.96
CA GLN A 211 20.39 -6.12 -14.92
C GLN A 211 21.36 -4.94 -14.81
N ASP A 212 20.88 -3.71 -15.07
CA ASP A 212 21.67 -2.49 -15.01
C ASP A 212 21.48 -1.77 -13.68
N ILE A 213 22.58 -1.67 -12.90
CA ILE A 213 22.59 -1.01 -11.60
C ILE A 213 22.38 0.50 -11.68
N LEU A 214 22.82 1.14 -12.77
CA LEU A 214 22.66 2.58 -12.93
C LEU A 214 21.19 2.93 -13.22
N GLU A 215 20.47 2.09 -13.96
CA GLU A 215 19.04 2.24 -14.16
C GLU A 215 18.28 2.05 -12.84
N VAL A 216 18.66 1.05 -12.02
CA VAL A 216 18.08 0.82 -10.69
C VAL A 216 18.27 2.04 -9.79
N ASP A 217 19.50 2.57 -9.69
CA ASP A 217 19.81 3.73 -8.86
C ASP A 217 19.00 4.98 -9.27
N LYS A 218 18.87 5.21 -10.59
CA LYS A 218 18.03 6.28 -11.11
C LYS A 218 16.56 6.12 -10.72
N LEU A 219 15.99 4.92 -10.91
CA LEU A 219 14.59 4.66 -10.58
C LEU A 219 14.32 4.81 -9.08
N LEU A 220 15.23 4.35 -8.22
CA LEU A 220 15.12 4.53 -6.78
C LEU A 220 15.21 6.02 -6.39
N SER A 221 16.09 6.78 -7.02
CA SER A 221 16.20 8.23 -6.80
C SER A 221 14.92 8.96 -7.21
N ASP A 222 14.39 8.67 -8.41
CA ASP A 222 13.14 9.25 -8.91
C ASP A 222 11.94 8.92 -7.97
N LEU A 223 11.95 7.72 -7.39
CA LEU A 223 10.94 7.28 -6.41
C LEU A 223 11.04 8.09 -5.10
N LEU A 224 12.24 8.25 -4.55
CA LEU A 224 12.47 9.05 -3.34
C LEU A 224 12.03 10.50 -3.54
N ASP A 225 12.37 11.11 -4.68
CA ASP A 225 11.93 12.45 -5.04
C ASP A 225 10.40 12.55 -5.14
N SER A 226 9.73 11.50 -5.63
CA SER A 226 8.27 11.48 -5.70
C SER A 226 7.62 11.47 -4.33
N TYR A 227 8.18 10.74 -3.36
CA TYR A 227 7.70 10.74 -1.98
C TYR A 227 7.90 12.09 -1.29
N GLU A 228 9.03 12.76 -1.52
CA GLU A 228 9.26 14.10 -0.96
C GLU A 228 8.28 15.14 -1.51
N ARG A 229 7.88 15.03 -2.78
CA ARG A 229 6.80 15.87 -3.36
C ARG A 229 5.46 15.60 -2.68
N ASP A 230 5.16 14.36 -2.34
CA ASP A 230 3.96 14.02 -1.58
C ASP A 230 3.95 14.63 -0.18
N PHE A 231 5.11 14.68 0.49
CA PHE A 231 5.22 15.37 1.78
C PHE A 231 4.87 16.85 1.66
N ALA A 232 5.29 17.50 0.58
CA ALA A 232 4.98 18.90 0.29
C ALA A 232 3.48 19.11 0.00
N LYS A 233 2.86 18.22 -0.80
CA LYS A 233 1.45 18.29 -1.19
C LYS A 233 0.53 18.09 0.03
N HIS A 234 0.82 17.09 0.84
CA HIS A 234 -0.10 16.64 1.90
C HIS A 234 0.31 17.04 3.31
N GLY A 235 1.55 17.48 3.55
CA GLY A 235 2.07 17.81 4.88
C GLY A 235 1.69 19.19 5.42
N GLY A 236 1.47 20.18 4.55
CA GLY A 236 1.48 21.59 4.94
C GLY A 236 2.90 22.06 5.38
N ARG A 237 3.16 23.38 5.37
CA ARG A 237 4.53 23.91 5.57
C ARG A 237 5.25 23.42 6.85
N GLY A 238 4.56 23.42 7.99
CA GLY A 238 5.18 23.04 9.27
C GLY A 238 5.46 21.55 9.42
N GLN A 239 4.62 20.70 8.84
CA GLN A 239 4.76 19.26 8.89
C GLN A 239 5.76 18.75 7.85
N PHE A 240 5.81 19.38 6.66
CA PHE A 240 6.79 19.06 5.61
C PHE A 240 8.22 19.06 6.14
N VAL A 241 8.63 20.11 6.87
CA VAL A 241 9.98 20.19 7.45
C VAL A 241 10.27 19.02 8.40
N LYS A 242 9.30 18.64 9.23
CA LYS A 242 9.46 17.54 10.17
C LYS A 242 9.52 16.19 9.46
N LEU A 243 8.67 15.98 8.44
CA LEU A 243 8.68 14.78 7.61
C LEU A 243 10.03 14.62 6.90
N SER A 244 10.54 15.67 6.26
CA SER A 244 11.83 15.65 5.57
C SER A 244 12.99 15.39 6.53
N LEU A 245 12.99 15.97 7.74
CA LEU A 245 14.03 15.71 8.74
C LEU A 245 14.03 14.24 9.20
N ILE A 246 12.86 13.67 9.47
CA ILE A 246 12.75 12.25 9.82
C ILE A 246 13.18 11.38 8.65
N TRP A 247 12.65 11.62 7.44
CA TRP A 247 12.94 10.88 6.22
C TRP A 247 14.43 10.81 5.94
N ASN A 248 15.10 11.96 5.91
CA ASN A 248 16.53 12.06 5.65
C ASN A 248 17.41 11.43 6.75
N SER A 249 16.87 11.22 7.96
CA SER A 249 17.58 10.54 9.03
C SER A 249 17.54 9.01 8.91
N LEU A 250 16.58 8.43 8.14
CA LEU A 250 16.34 6.99 8.09
C LEU A 250 17.58 6.16 7.70
N PRO A 251 18.37 6.52 6.67
CA PRO A 251 19.58 5.76 6.33
C PRO A 251 20.56 5.67 7.51
N ALA A 252 20.77 6.77 8.23
CA ALA A 252 21.64 6.81 9.41
C ALA A 252 21.05 6.01 10.59
N GLN A 253 19.70 6.01 10.75
CA GLN A 253 19.01 5.18 11.75
C GLN A 253 19.20 3.69 11.46
N LEU A 254 19.02 3.29 10.21
CA LEU A 254 19.09 1.89 9.77
C LEU A 254 20.52 1.34 9.73
N ALA A 255 21.52 2.18 9.50
CA ALA A 255 22.93 1.80 9.49
C ALA A 255 23.50 1.42 10.87
N ARG A 256 22.82 1.78 11.96
CA ARG A 256 23.30 1.52 13.31
C ARG A 256 23.09 0.06 13.71
N GLU A 257 24.01 -0.49 14.49
CA GLU A 257 23.86 -1.84 15.11
C GLU A 257 22.64 -1.88 16.04
N ASN A 258 22.49 -0.86 16.89
CA ASN A 258 21.34 -0.71 17.75
C ASN A 258 20.20 -0.04 16.97
N LYS A 259 19.19 -0.81 16.54
CA LYS A 259 18.02 -0.37 15.77
C LYS A 259 17.02 0.49 16.57
N LYS A 260 17.42 1.03 17.74
CA LYS A 260 16.59 1.98 18.48
C LYS A 260 16.57 3.31 17.75
N PHE A 261 15.37 3.85 17.49
CA PHE A 261 15.19 5.15 16.87
C PHE A 261 15.78 6.27 17.75
N MET A 262 16.62 7.12 17.17
CA MET A 262 17.34 8.20 17.84
C MET A 262 16.85 9.56 17.29
N TRP A 263 16.06 10.27 18.07
CA TRP A 263 15.51 11.56 17.66
C TRP A 263 16.60 12.61 17.33
N GLY A 264 17.73 12.56 18.02
CA GLY A 264 18.88 13.42 17.77
C GLY A 264 19.51 13.27 16.40
N LEU A 265 19.28 12.16 15.68
CA LEU A 265 19.75 11.99 14.29
C LEU A 265 18.89 12.77 13.29
N ALA A 266 17.63 13.04 13.59
CA ALA A 266 16.79 13.87 12.75
C ALA A 266 17.16 15.37 12.91
N ARG A 267 17.43 15.80 14.14
CA ARG A 267 17.89 17.14 14.46
C ARG A 267 18.52 17.14 15.85
N ASP A 268 19.61 17.86 16.02
CA ASP A 268 20.23 18.02 17.33
C ASP A 268 19.24 18.60 18.35
N GLY A 269 19.18 18.00 19.54
CA GLY A 269 18.24 18.37 20.59
C GLY A 269 16.77 17.97 20.35
N ALA A 270 16.45 17.24 19.26
CA ALA A 270 15.07 16.81 18.94
C ALA A 270 14.49 15.88 20.02
N ARG A 271 13.20 16.11 20.33
CA ARG A 271 12.43 15.31 21.31
C ARG A 271 11.29 14.57 20.63
N ALA A 272 10.95 13.37 21.12
CA ALA A 272 9.87 12.52 20.60
C ALA A 272 8.58 13.30 20.33
N ARG A 273 8.09 14.05 21.30
CA ARG A 273 6.81 14.81 21.23
C ARG A 273 6.73 15.81 20.06
N GLU A 274 7.88 16.20 19.48
CA GLU A 274 7.92 17.20 18.40
C GLU A 274 7.80 16.55 17.03
N TYR A 275 8.21 15.28 16.91
CA TYR A 275 8.35 14.56 15.65
C TYR A 275 7.53 13.27 15.59
N GLU A 276 6.91 12.82 16.70
CA GLU A 276 6.13 11.58 16.74
C GLU A 276 5.03 11.57 15.66
N ASN A 277 4.33 12.69 15.49
CA ASN A 277 3.30 12.82 14.43
C ASN A 277 3.88 12.69 13.01
N ALA A 278 5.14 13.07 12.79
CA ALA A 278 5.79 12.87 11.48
C ALA A 278 6.13 11.40 11.24
N VAL A 279 6.58 10.69 12.28
CA VAL A 279 6.80 9.24 12.20
C VAL A 279 5.48 8.50 11.99
N GLU A 280 4.41 8.87 12.71
CA GLU A 280 3.08 8.30 12.52
C GLU A 280 2.58 8.51 11.08
N TRP A 281 2.73 9.73 10.57
CA TRP A 281 2.36 10.03 9.18
C TRP A 281 3.09 9.14 8.17
N LEU A 282 4.40 8.92 8.32
CA LEU A 282 5.17 8.04 7.44
C LEU A 282 4.74 6.57 7.56
N CYS A 283 4.33 6.14 8.76
CA CYS A 283 3.77 4.81 8.97
C CYS A 283 2.40 4.67 8.29
N ASP A 284 1.52 5.66 8.45
CA ASP A 284 0.19 5.70 7.83
C ASP A 284 0.26 5.76 6.30
N ALA A 285 1.30 6.41 5.76
CA ALA A 285 1.60 6.42 4.34
C ALA A 285 2.20 5.09 3.81
N GLY A 286 2.48 4.13 4.70
CA GLY A 286 3.09 2.85 4.33
C GLY A 286 4.57 2.94 3.95
N LEU A 287 5.24 4.07 4.25
CA LEU A 287 6.65 4.32 3.93
C LEU A 287 7.59 3.87 5.04
N LEU A 288 7.08 3.71 6.25
CA LEU A 288 7.85 3.34 7.42
C LEU A 288 7.10 2.27 8.22
N THR A 289 7.82 1.27 8.70
CA THR A 289 7.27 0.26 9.61
C THR A 289 7.87 0.45 11.00
N ARG A 290 7.01 0.74 11.99
CA ARG A 290 7.42 0.87 13.38
C ARG A 290 7.44 -0.51 14.06
N VAL A 291 8.62 -1.00 14.40
CA VAL A 291 8.79 -2.26 15.15
C VAL A 291 8.89 -1.95 16.64
N ARG A 292 8.00 -2.52 17.45
CA ARG A 292 8.00 -2.37 18.91
C ARG A 292 8.64 -3.56 19.57
N LEU A 293 9.64 -3.32 20.42
CA LEU A 293 10.22 -4.36 21.26
C LEU A 293 9.27 -4.69 22.41
N ASN A 294 8.78 -5.91 22.46
CA ASN A 294 8.07 -6.42 23.63
C ASN A 294 9.08 -6.96 24.65
N ALA A 295 9.23 -6.23 25.77
CA ALA A 295 10.11 -6.66 26.89
C ALA A 295 9.40 -7.57 27.89
N ALA A 296 8.08 -7.73 27.82
CA ALA A 296 7.29 -8.54 28.74
C ALA A 296 7.00 -9.91 28.11
N HIS A 297 7.70 -10.94 28.59
CA HIS A 297 7.49 -12.31 28.14
C HIS A 297 6.03 -12.76 28.38
N GLY A 298 5.37 -13.24 27.33
CA GLY A 298 4.03 -13.86 27.41
C GLY A 298 2.83 -12.89 27.37
N ILE A 299 3.02 -11.57 27.33
CA ILE A 299 1.91 -10.60 27.21
C ILE A 299 1.85 -10.06 25.78
N PRO A 300 0.68 -10.15 25.08
CA PRO A 300 0.54 -9.57 23.75
C PRO A 300 0.85 -8.07 23.74
N PRO A 301 1.53 -7.54 22.69
CA PRO A 301 1.87 -6.11 22.60
C PRO A 301 0.68 -5.17 22.74
N SER A 302 -0.51 -5.59 22.31
CA SER A 302 -1.76 -4.84 22.45
C SER A 302 -2.20 -4.57 23.89
N LYS A 303 -1.71 -5.36 24.86
CA LYS A 303 -2.00 -5.22 26.31
C LYS A 303 -0.89 -4.55 27.08
N ILE A 304 0.21 -4.17 26.42
CA ILE A 304 1.37 -3.53 27.07
C ILE A 304 1.25 -2.03 26.90
N GLY A 305 1.26 -1.31 28.02
CA GLY A 305 1.27 0.14 28.01
C GLY A 305 2.52 0.72 27.34
N ARG A 306 2.42 1.94 26.79
CA ARG A 306 3.51 2.64 26.05
C ARG A 306 4.86 2.69 26.81
N ALA A 307 4.84 2.66 28.15
CA ALA A 307 6.04 2.73 28.98
C ALA A 307 6.92 1.47 28.95
N SER A 308 6.38 0.33 28.54
CA SER A 308 7.09 -0.97 28.50
C SER A 308 7.61 -1.38 27.11
N CYS A 309 7.32 -0.57 26.08
CA CYS A 309 7.78 -0.82 24.71
C CYS A 309 8.94 0.11 24.35
N ARG A 310 10.01 -0.47 23.80
CA ARG A 310 11.08 0.29 23.13
C ARG A 310 10.79 0.29 21.63
N GLU A 311 10.77 1.47 21.02
CA GLU A 311 10.54 1.62 19.58
C GLU A 311 11.84 1.32 18.80
N ARG A 312 11.68 0.59 17.68
CA ARG A 312 12.72 0.34 16.68
C ARG A 312 12.15 0.65 15.29
N VAL A 313 12.97 1.08 14.39
CA VAL A 313 12.65 1.34 12.97
C VAL A 313 13.23 0.24 12.09
#